data_74b9258614ac256365ebb79ef1152694
#
_entry.id   74b9258614ac256365ebb79ef1152694
#
_cell.length_a   1.000
_cell.length_b   1.000
_cell.length_c   1.000
_cell.angle_alpha   90.00
_cell.angle_beta   90.00
_cell.angle_gamma   90.00
#
_symmetry.space_group_name_H-M   'P 1'
#
loop_
_entity.id
_entity.type
_entity.pdbx_description
1 polymer ?
#
loop_
_entity_poly.entity_id
_entity_poly.type
_entity_poly.pdbx_seq_one_letter_code
_entity_poly.pdbx_strand_id
1 'polypeptide(L)'
;MVRVVTKVGDVFSVKLDNEGKKYFQLIAFDLTQLNSDVIRAFKKVYAIHATPTLLDIVNDDVDFYAHCVTKFGIKMNLWEKVGNISDVGGTSTILFRDTDDYGVMVGEEPIKISHNWFVWHINDDKFSYVGNLDGENRKAEIGVVMPPLAIVERIKTGKYNFVYLEFE
;
A
#
# COMPACT_ATOMS: atom_id res chain seq x y z
N MET A 1 6.48 -16.44 -23.51
CA MET A 1 5.95 -15.86 -22.24
C MET A 1 5.82 -14.35 -22.44
N VAL A 2 4.63 -13.79 -22.27
CA VAL A 2 4.42 -12.35 -22.39
C VAL A 2 5.04 -11.67 -21.15
N ARG A 3 5.90 -10.68 -21.39
CA ARG A 3 6.52 -9.89 -20.32
C ARG A 3 5.48 -8.93 -19.72
N VAL A 4 5.15 -9.10 -18.44
CA VAL A 4 4.31 -8.14 -17.72
C VAL A 4 5.16 -6.94 -17.33
N VAL A 5 4.75 -5.76 -17.79
CA VAL A 5 5.39 -4.47 -17.47
C VAL A 5 4.35 -3.57 -16.82
N THR A 6 4.70 -3.00 -15.68
CA THR A 6 3.90 -2.01 -14.96
C THR A 6 4.65 -0.68 -14.92
N LYS A 7 3.91 0.43 -14.91
CA LYS A 7 4.48 1.79 -14.90
C LYS A 7 3.61 2.72 -14.07
N VAL A 8 4.21 3.82 -13.66
CA VAL A 8 3.51 4.88 -12.92
C VAL A 8 2.28 5.34 -13.69
N GLY A 9 1.16 5.47 -12.99
CA GLY A 9 -0.14 5.81 -13.55
C GLY A 9 -1.03 4.59 -13.85
N ASP A 10 -0.50 3.38 -13.85
CA ASP A 10 -1.30 2.17 -14.08
C ASP A 10 -2.37 2.01 -13.00
N VAL A 11 -3.61 1.79 -13.43
CA VAL A 11 -4.77 1.55 -12.56
C VAL A 11 -5.18 0.09 -12.67
N PHE A 12 -5.47 -0.50 -11.53
CA PHE A 12 -5.82 -1.92 -11.41
C PHE A 12 -7.17 -2.10 -10.73
N SER A 13 -7.93 -3.10 -11.16
CA SER A 13 -9.18 -3.53 -10.51
C SER A 13 -8.96 -4.79 -9.69
N VAL A 14 -9.55 -4.84 -8.51
CA VAL A 14 -9.59 -6.00 -7.63
C VAL A 14 -11.04 -6.40 -7.40
N LYS A 15 -11.36 -7.65 -7.71
CA LYS A 15 -12.69 -8.20 -7.44
C LYS A 15 -12.89 -8.45 -5.96
N LEU A 16 -14.05 -8.08 -5.44
CA LEU A 16 -14.51 -8.39 -4.09
C LEU A 16 -15.37 -9.66 -4.10
N ASP A 17 -15.53 -10.27 -2.93
CA ASP A 17 -16.31 -11.52 -2.81
C ASP A 17 -17.82 -11.32 -2.97
N ASN A 18 -18.32 -10.08 -2.94
CA ASN A 18 -19.74 -9.70 -2.97
C ASN A 18 -20.19 -9.05 -4.29
N GLU A 19 -19.68 -9.50 -5.42
CA GLU A 19 -20.00 -9.00 -6.77
C GLU A 19 -19.58 -7.53 -7.01
N GLY A 20 -18.78 -6.96 -6.13
CA GLY A 20 -18.19 -5.63 -6.26
C GLY A 20 -16.74 -5.66 -6.68
N LYS A 21 -16.20 -4.47 -6.94
CA LYS A 21 -14.77 -4.26 -7.19
C LYS A 21 -14.31 -2.93 -6.63
N LYS A 22 -13.03 -2.90 -6.29
CA LYS A 22 -12.29 -1.69 -5.93
C LYS A 22 -11.10 -1.50 -6.86
N TYR A 23 -10.51 -0.32 -6.80
CA TYR A 23 -9.37 0.04 -7.63
C TYR A 23 -8.20 0.54 -6.79
N PHE A 24 -7.01 0.37 -7.33
CA PHE A 24 -5.81 1.02 -6.83
C PHE A 24 -4.92 1.48 -7.99
N GLN A 25 -3.98 2.36 -7.72
CA GLN A 25 -3.10 2.92 -8.73
C GLN A 25 -1.64 2.82 -8.30
N LEU A 26 -0.77 2.47 -9.23
CA LEU A 26 0.68 2.57 -9.09
C LEU A 26 1.09 4.04 -9.24
N ILE A 27 1.61 4.64 -8.18
CA ILE A 27 1.85 6.09 -8.13
C ILE A 27 3.32 6.48 -8.14
N ALA A 28 4.22 5.57 -7.76
CA ALA A 28 5.66 5.82 -7.74
C ALA A 28 6.44 4.50 -7.69
N PHE A 29 7.73 4.56 -8.03
CA PHE A 29 8.70 3.53 -7.68
C PHE A 29 9.55 4.05 -6.52
N ASP A 30 9.76 3.21 -5.51
CA ASP A 30 10.61 3.53 -4.38
C ASP A 30 11.93 2.78 -4.50
N LEU A 31 12.95 3.46 -4.99
CA LEU A 31 14.27 2.88 -5.25
C LEU A 31 15.01 2.54 -3.95
N THR A 32 14.64 3.17 -2.84
CA THR A 32 15.25 2.94 -1.52
C THR A 32 14.53 1.85 -0.73
N GLN A 33 13.36 1.39 -1.20
CA GLN A 33 12.59 0.30 -0.60
C GLN A 33 12.49 -0.88 -1.56
N LEU A 34 13.60 -1.58 -1.77
CA LEU A 34 13.72 -2.77 -2.60
C LEU A 34 13.27 -2.58 -4.07
N ASN A 35 13.35 -1.37 -4.59
CA ASN A 35 12.82 -1.03 -5.92
C ASN A 35 11.34 -1.44 -6.10
N SER A 36 10.57 -1.36 -5.04
CA SER A 36 9.16 -1.72 -5.05
C SER A 36 8.28 -0.61 -5.62
N ASP A 37 7.07 -1.00 -5.98
CA ASP A 37 6.04 -0.06 -6.41
C ASP A 37 5.37 0.53 -5.17
N VAL A 38 4.99 1.82 -5.24
CA VAL A 38 4.10 2.45 -4.28
C VAL A 38 2.72 2.56 -4.91
N ILE A 39 1.70 2.13 -4.19
CA ILE A 39 0.32 2.17 -4.63
C ILE A 39 -0.53 3.05 -3.72
N ARG A 40 -1.60 3.65 -4.28
CA ARG A 40 -2.73 4.19 -3.54
C ARG A 40 -3.99 3.38 -3.85
N ALA A 41 -4.64 2.87 -2.82
CA ALA A 41 -5.90 2.17 -2.94
C ALA A 41 -7.05 3.12 -2.63
N PHE A 42 -8.18 2.97 -3.33
CA PHE A 42 -9.33 3.87 -3.22
C PHE A 42 -10.46 3.23 -2.42
N LYS A 43 -11.25 4.06 -1.74
CA LYS A 43 -12.32 3.60 -0.85
C LYS A 43 -13.55 3.06 -1.58
N LYS A 44 -13.89 3.66 -2.73
CA LYS A 44 -15.16 3.42 -3.40
C LYS A 44 -15.30 1.99 -3.92
N VAL A 45 -16.45 1.41 -3.65
CA VAL A 45 -16.87 0.11 -4.21
C VAL A 45 -17.74 0.37 -5.45
N TYR A 46 -17.39 -0.29 -6.53
CA TYR A 46 -18.18 -0.29 -7.78
C TYR A 46 -18.85 -1.64 -7.97
N ALA A 47 -20.01 -1.65 -8.65
CA ALA A 47 -20.58 -2.89 -9.12
C ALA A 47 -19.62 -3.60 -10.08
N ILE A 48 -19.63 -4.94 -10.10
CA ILE A 48 -18.65 -5.73 -10.88
C ILE A 48 -18.69 -5.38 -12.38
N HIS A 49 -19.85 -5.04 -12.92
CA HIS A 49 -20.04 -4.69 -14.34
C HIS A 49 -19.94 -3.18 -14.61
N ALA A 50 -19.70 -2.35 -13.59
CA ALA A 50 -19.51 -0.93 -13.80
C ALA A 50 -18.20 -0.65 -14.56
N THR A 51 -18.22 0.37 -15.40
CA THR A 51 -17.07 0.82 -16.19
C THR A 51 -16.78 2.29 -15.91
N PRO A 52 -16.34 2.64 -14.68
CA PRO A 52 -15.99 4.02 -14.36
C PRO A 52 -14.85 4.51 -15.24
N THR A 53 -14.80 5.81 -15.50
CA THR A 53 -13.63 6.40 -16.16
C THR A 53 -12.41 6.36 -15.25
N LEU A 54 -11.22 6.42 -15.82
CA LEU A 54 -9.99 6.49 -15.00
C LEU A 54 -9.99 7.74 -14.11
N LEU A 55 -10.53 8.85 -14.62
CA LEU A 55 -10.64 10.10 -13.85
C LEU A 55 -11.57 9.94 -12.64
N ASP A 56 -12.71 9.27 -12.80
CA ASP A 56 -13.61 8.98 -11.69
C ASP A 56 -12.93 8.14 -10.61
N ILE A 57 -12.13 7.15 -11.03
CA ILE A 57 -11.40 6.28 -10.11
C ILE A 57 -10.38 7.07 -9.30
N VAL A 58 -9.52 7.85 -9.96
CA VAL A 58 -8.42 8.54 -9.28
C VAL A 58 -8.84 9.77 -8.49
N ASN A 59 -10.06 10.26 -8.68
CA ASN A 59 -10.67 11.33 -7.89
C ASN A 59 -11.35 10.84 -6.61
N ASP A 60 -11.41 9.54 -6.40
CA ASP A 60 -11.97 8.97 -5.17
C ASP A 60 -11.03 9.18 -3.97
N ASP A 61 -11.59 9.07 -2.77
CA ASP A 61 -10.82 9.10 -1.53
C ASP A 61 -9.84 7.94 -1.45
N VAL A 62 -8.62 8.25 -1.03
CA VAL A 62 -7.59 7.23 -0.78
C VAL A 62 -7.91 6.49 0.53
N ASP A 63 -7.89 5.18 0.48
CA ASP A 63 -8.04 4.30 1.64
C ASP A 63 -6.69 4.08 2.34
N PHE A 64 -5.68 3.68 1.56
CA PHE A 64 -4.33 3.48 2.09
C PHE A 64 -3.27 3.57 1.01
N TYR A 65 -2.02 3.71 1.46
CA TYR A 65 -0.81 3.57 0.65
C TYR A 65 -0.04 2.33 1.08
N ALA A 66 0.66 1.70 0.14
CA ALA A 66 1.50 0.54 0.45
C ALA A 66 2.62 0.38 -0.57
N HIS A 67 3.67 -0.34 -0.16
CA HIS A 67 4.68 -0.87 -1.07
C HIS A 67 4.29 -2.30 -1.48
N CYS A 68 4.38 -2.61 -2.76
CA CYS A 68 4.21 -3.98 -3.28
C CYS A 68 4.89 -4.12 -4.64
N VAL A 69 4.77 -5.26 -5.27
CA VAL A 69 5.24 -5.48 -6.65
C VAL A 69 4.04 -5.79 -7.53
N THR A 70 3.49 -4.76 -8.18
CA THR A 70 2.20 -4.84 -8.88
C THR A 70 2.16 -5.89 -10.00
N LYS A 71 3.27 -6.11 -10.70
CA LYS A 71 3.36 -7.15 -11.75
C LYS A 71 3.13 -8.57 -11.22
N PHE A 72 3.44 -8.84 -9.95
CA PHE A 72 3.23 -10.16 -9.38
C PHE A 72 1.74 -10.46 -9.16
N GLY A 73 0.96 -9.48 -8.73
CA GLY A 73 -0.48 -9.67 -8.60
C GLY A 73 -1.17 -9.91 -9.94
N ILE A 74 -0.70 -9.29 -11.02
CA ILE A 74 -1.16 -9.60 -12.38
C ILE A 74 -0.86 -11.07 -12.73
N LYS A 75 0.37 -11.51 -12.50
CA LYS A 75 0.79 -12.91 -12.76
C LYS A 75 0.04 -13.93 -11.92
N MET A 76 -0.41 -13.54 -10.74
CA MET A 76 -1.20 -14.37 -9.83
C MET A 76 -2.71 -14.27 -10.08
N ASN A 77 -3.14 -13.51 -11.09
CA ASN A 77 -4.55 -13.23 -11.39
C ASN A 77 -5.33 -12.61 -10.22
N LEU A 78 -4.67 -11.81 -9.39
CA LEU A 78 -5.28 -11.13 -8.24
C LEU A 78 -5.90 -9.79 -8.60
N TRP A 79 -5.38 -9.15 -9.65
CA TRP A 79 -5.89 -7.90 -10.21
C TRP A 79 -5.59 -7.77 -11.69
N GLU A 80 -6.34 -6.90 -12.34
CA GLU A 80 -6.24 -6.62 -13.77
C GLU A 80 -5.93 -5.14 -13.98
N LYS A 81 -5.02 -4.84 -14.90
CA LYS A 81 -4.78 -3.47 -15.34
C LYS A 81 -5.95 -3.01 -16.22
N VAL A 82 -6.56 -1.89 -15.85
CA VAL A 82 -7.69 -1.30 -16.59
C VAL A 82 -7.30 -0.08 -17.41
N GLY A 83 -6.15 0.51 -17.18
CA GLY A 83 -5.64 1.65 -17.94
C GLY A 83 -4.48 2.34 -17.26
N ASN A 84 -4.11 3.49 -17.81
CA ASN A 84 -3.05 4.36 -17.27
C ASN A 84 -3.51 5.82 -17.35
N ILE A 85 -3.33 6.53 -16.26
CA ILE A 85 -3.59 7.96 -16.16
C ILE A 85 -2.47 8.63 -15.36
N SER A 86 -1.96 9.75 -15.84
CA SER A 86 -0.79 10.44 -15.27
C SER A 86 -1.08 11.14 -13.94
N ASP A 87 -2.34 11.39 -13.60
CA ASP A 87 -2.72 11.94 -12.31
C ASP A 87 -2.55 10.88 -11.22
N VAL A 88 -1.46 11.01 -10.47
CA VAL A 88 -1.11 10.11 -9.35
C VAL A 88 -1.30 10.77 -7.98
N GLY A 89 -1.83 11.98 -7.95
CA GLY A 89 -1.95 12.81 -6.75
C GLY A 89 -0.60 13.32 -6.23
N GLY A 90 -0.63 13.95 -5.07
CA GLY A 90 0.57 14.40 -4.38
C GLY A 90 1.28 13.23 -3.69
N THR A 91 2.56 12.99 -4.02
CA THR A 91 3.34 11.88 -3.44
C THR A 91 4.33 12.33 -2.37
N SER A 92 4.67 13.62 -2.30
CA SER A 92 5.71 14.16 -1.41
C SER A 92 5.37 14.13 0.07
N THR A 93 4.10 14.04 0.43
CA THR A 93 3.64 14.01 1.82
C THR A 93 3.29 12.61 2.33
N ILE A 94 3.40 11.59 1.47
CA ILE A 94 3.12 10.21 1.85
C ILE A 94 4.24 9.73 2.76
N LEU A 95 3.86 9.25 3.95
CA LEU A 95 4.78 8.85 5.00
C LEU A 95 4.62 7.37 5.31
N PHE A 96 5.74 6.68 5.45
CA PHE A 96 5.82 5.28 5.83
C PHE A 96 6.54 5.13 7.16
N ARG A 97 6.27 4.03 7.86
CA ARG A 97 6.89 3.68 9.14
C ARG A 97 7.35 2.23 9.16
N ASP A 98 8.35 1.99 9.96
CA ASP A 98 8.78 0.65 10.36
C ASP A 98 9.46 0.73 11.73
N THR A 99 9.75 -0.44 12.32
CA THR A 99 10.42 -0.55 13.62
C THR A 99 11.30 -1.77 13.65
N ASP A 100 12.42 -1.68 14.37
CA ASP A 100 13.31 -2.81 14.64
C ASP A 100 12.74 -3.78 15.71
N ASP A 101 11.66 -3.37 16.39
CA ASP A 101 11.02 -4.19 17.42
C ASP A 101 10.13 -5.29 16.84
N TYR A 102 9.86 -5.29 15.53
CA TYR A 102 9.00 -6.31 14.91
C TYR A 102 9.59 -7.71 15.07
N GLY A 103 8.80 -8.61 15.68
CA GLY A 103 9.23 -9.97 15.97
C GLY A 103 10.11 -10.12 17.21
N VAL A 104 10.46 -9.03 17.88
CA VAL A 104 11.24 -9.04 19.12
C VAL A 104 10.38 -9.45 20.30
N MET A 105 10.96 -10.15 21.27
CA MET A 105 10.30 -10.59 22.48
C MET A 105 10.97 -10.02 23.72
N VAL A 106 10.17 -9.72 24.73
CA VAL A 106 10.64 -9.39 26.06
C VAL A 106 10.24 -10.55 26.99
N GLY A 107 11.22 -11.31 27.49
CA GLY A 107 10.95 -12.55 28.18
C GLY A 107 10.33 -13.59 27.22
N GLU A 108 9.12 -14.05 27.51
CA GLU A 108 8.38 -15.02 26.68
C GLU A 108 7.31 -14.37 25.78
N GLU A 109 7.06 -13.07 25.93
CA GLU A 109 6.01 -12.38 25.21
C GLU A 109 6.59 -11.47 24.12
N PRO A 110 6.03 -11.49 22.91
CA PRO A 110 6.43 -10.57 21.87
C PRO A 110 6.07 -9.13 22.20
N ILE A 111 6.87 -8.19 21.76
CA ILE A 111 6.56 -6.76 21.83
C ILE A 111 5.32 -6.49 20.95
N LYS A 112 4.28 -5.88 21.51
CA LYS A 112 3.04 -5.54 20.81
C LYS A 112 2.97 -4.05 20.46
N ILE A 113 3.55 -3.20 21.29
CA ILE A 113 3.58 -1.75 21.11
C ILE A 113 5.05 -1.33 21.00
N SER A 114 5.42 -0.66 19.91
CA SER A 114 6.75 -0.12 19.74
C SER A 114 6.79 1.36 20.12
N HIS A 115 7.93 1.76 20.69
CA HIS A 115 8.32 3.16 20.95
C HIS A 115 9.58 3.53 20.18
N ASN A 116 9.98 2.70 19.20
CA ASN A 116 11.23 2.82 18.45
C ASN A 116 10.93 2.84 16.94
N TRP A 117 10.19 3.87 16.50
CA TRP A 117 9.75 4.01 15.12
C TRP A 117 10.73 4.78 14.27
N PHE A 118 10.79 4.38 13.00
CA PHE A 118 11.41 5.08 11.89
C PHE A 118 10.33 5.51 10.91
N VAL A 119 10.49 6.67 10.30
CA VAL A 119 9.60 7.19 9.26
C VAL A 119 10.41 7.67 8.06
N TRP A 120 9.81 7.60 6.88
CA TRP A 120 10.42 8.08 5.64
C TRP A 120 9.37 8.40 4.58
N HIS A 121 9.74 9.25 3.64
CA HIS A 121 8.98 9.49 2.41
C HIS A 121 9.51 8.63 1.27
N ILE A 122 8.76 8.54 0.18
CA ILE A 122 9.17 7.79 -1.02
C ILE A 122 10.53 8.30 -1.50
N ASN A 123 11.46 7.38 -1.75
CA ASN A 123 12.82 7.65 -2.22
C ASN A 123 13.73 8.42 -1.23
N ASP A 124 13.38 8.50 0.03
CA ASP A 124 14.30 9.04 1.03
C ASP A 124 15.55 8.16 1.16
N ASP A 125 16.71 8.77 1.16
CA ASP A 125 17.98 8.04 1.30
C ASP A 125 18.16 7.41 2.69
N LYS A 126 17.50 7.97 3.70
CA LYS A 126 17.61 7.52 5.09
C LYS A 126 16.26 7.52 5.78
N PHE A 127 16.03 6.51 6.57
CA PHE A 127 14.91 6.46 7.50
C PHE A 127 15.21 7.31 8.72
N SER A 128 14.26 8.14 9.12
CA SER A 128 14.40 9.03 10.27
C SER A 128 13.87 8.36 11.52
N TYR A 129 14.75 8.18 12.52
CA TYR A 129 14.34 7.70 13.83
C TYR A 129 13.55 8.78 14.57
N VAL A 130 12.34 8.46 15.01
CA VAL A 130 11.43 9.39 15.69
C VAL A 130 11.01 8.92 17.09
N GLY A 131 11.38 7.70 17.48
CA GLY A 131 10.95 7.10 18.74
C GLY A 131 9.44 6.83 18.71
N ASN A 132 8.63 7.55 19.48
CA ASN A 132 7.18 7.49 19.40
C ASN A 132 6.64 8.13 18.13
N LEU A 133 5.50 7.63 17.65
CA LEU A 133 4.79 8.26 16.54
C LEU A 133 3.86 9.35 17.07
N ASP A 134 4.26 10.59 16.87
CA ASP A 134 3.50 11.77 17.31
C ASP A 134 3.11 12.66 16.12
N GLY A 135 2.05 13.45 16.28
CA GLY A 135 1.60 14.41 15.28
C GLY A 135 1.35 13.76 13.92
N GLU A 136 1.92 14.34 12.87
CA GLU A 136 1.75 13.82 11.48
C GLU A 136 2.35 12.42 11.28
N ASN A 137 3.34 12.01 12.09
CA ASN A 137 3.93 10.68 11.99
C ASN A 137 2.94 9.55 12.31
N ARG A 138 1.87 9.85 13.04
CA ARG A 138 0.79 8.88 13.33
C ARG A 138 0.01 8.46 12.08
N LYS A 139 0.08 9.25 11.01
CA LYS A 139 -0.54 8.94 9.72
C LYS A 139 0.31 8.03 8.85
N ALA A 140 1.54 7.74 9.25
CA ALA A 140 2.45 6.91 8.47
C ALA A 140 1.88 5.50 8.27
N GLU A 141 1.91 5.04 7.04
CA GLU A 141 1.53 3.67 6.66
C GLU A 141 2.67 2.69 6.95
N ILE A 142 2.34 1.42 7.10
CA ILE A 142 3.35 0.36 7.23
C ILE A 142 4.21 0.32 5.97
N GLY A 143 5.52 0.48 6.13
CA GLY A 143 6.46 0.63 5.03
C GLY A 143 7.06 -0.67 4.50
N VAL A 144 6.71 -1.80 5.08
CA VAL A 144 7.17 -3.12 4.60
C VAL A 144 6.59 -3.40 3.21
N VAL A 145 7.40 -3.97 2.32
CA VAL A 145 6.91 -4.39 0.99
C VAL A 145 5.94 -5.55 1.15
N MET A 146 4.67 -5.32 0.80
CA MET A 146 3.58 -6.26 1.01
C MET A 146 3.51 -7.30 -0.11
N PRO A 147 3.29 -8.58 0.21
CA PRO A 147 2.95 -9.56 -0.80
C PRO A 147 1.58 -9.25 -1.42
N PRO A 148 1.35 -9.63 -2.69
CA PRO A 148 0.10 -9.30 -3.38
C PRO A 148 -1.17 -9.76 -2.65
N LEU A 149 -1.15 -10.93 -2.01
CA LEU A 149 -2.29 -11.43 -1.25
C LEU A 149 -2.63 -10.55 -0.03
N ALA A 150 -1.63 -9.95 0.63
CA ALA A 150 -1.86 -9.02 1.74
C ALA A 150 -2.55 -7.73 1.25
N ILE A 151 -2.19 -7.22 0.07
CA ILE A 151 -2.85 -6.08 -0.55
C ILE A 151 -4.32 -6.39 -0.84
N VAL A 152 -4.62 -7.54 -1.45
CA VAL A 152 -6.00 -7.97 -1.72
C VAL A 152 -6.80 -8.09 -0.43
N GLU A 153 -6.22 -8.67 0.61
CA GLU A 153 -6.89 -8.82 1.91
C GLU A 153 -7.26 -7.45 2.50
N ARG A 154 -6.33 -6.51 2.51
CA ARG A 154 -6.62 -5.16 3.02
C ARG A 154 -7.67 -4.42 2.17
N ILE A 155 -7.64 -4.57 0.86
CA ILE A 155 -8.67 -4.00 -0.04
C ILE A 155 -10.05 -4.56 0.29
N LYS A 156 -10.15 -5.87 0.57
CA LYS A 156 -11.41 -6.55 0.87
C LYS A 156 -11.93 -6.27 2.28
N THR A 157 -11.06 -6.28 3.28
CA THR A 157 -11.43 -6.28 4.71
C THR A 157 -11.12 -4.97 5.44
N GLY A 158 -10.33 -4.09 4.86
CA GLY A 158 -9.86 -2.85 5.48
C GLY A 158 -8.60 -3.00 6.34
N LYS A 159 -8.08 -4.22 6.49
CA LYS A 159 -6.87 -4.50 7.28
C LYS A 159 -6.07 -5.66 6.72
N TYR A 160 -4.79 -5.70 7.05
CA TYR A 160 -3.94 -6.84 6.73
C TYR A 160 -4.30 -8.06 7.58
N ASN A 161 -4.00 -9.24 7.05
CA ASN A 161 -4.26 -10.54 7.70
C ASN A 161 -3.08 -11.03 8.57
N PHE A 162 -2.20 -10.12 8.98
CA PHE A 162 -1.11 -10.41 9.90
C PHE A 162 -1.09 -9.38 11.03
N VAL A 163 -0.46 -9.75 12.14
CA VAL A 163 -0.26 -8.85 13.28
C VAL A 163 0.99 -8.01 13.03
N TYR A 164 0.87 -6.70 13.17
CA TYR A 164 1.97 -5.75 13.14
C TYR A 164 1.98 -4.95 14.44
N LEU A 165 3.15 -4.41 14.83
CA LEU A 165 3.25 -3.65 16.06
C LEU A 165 2.36 -2.42 16.01
N GLU A 166 1.78 -2.11 17.16
CA GLU A 166 0.98 -0.90 17.37
C GLU A 166 1.83 0.21 17.98
N PHE A 167 1.29 1.41 18.00
CA PHE A 167 1.83 2.59 18.67
C PHE A 167 0.75 3.24 19.53
N GLU A 168 1.15 3.94 20.58
CA GLU A 168 0.25 4.68 21.49
C GLU A 168 -0.21 6.02 20.91
#